data_0742b76e751f0e91588428b2fa2a65e8
#
_entry.id   0742b76e751f0e91588428b2fa2a65e8
#
_cell.length_a   1.000
_cell.length_b   1.000
_cell.length_c   1.000
_cell.angle_alpha   90.00
_cell.angle_beta   90.00
_cell.angle_gamma   90.00
#
_symmetry.space_group_name_H-M   'P 1'
#
loop_
_entity.id
_entity.type
_entity.pdbx_description
1 polymer ?
#
loop_
_entity_poly.entity_id
_entity_poly.type
_entity_poly.pdbx_seq_one_letter_code
_entity_poly.pdbx_strand_id
1 'polypeptide(L)'
;MATVILNHMVEDYKKWRPVFDADFRRRKEAGMQNEKVFRSADDPNHIYIVAEVADPSTTAKMMNDPDLAAKMKEGGVISKPSVTILNLA
;
A
#
# COMPACT_ATOMS: atom_id res chain seq x y z
N MET A 1 -8.48 16.29 -2.73
CA MET A 1 -7.97 14.90 -2.54
C MET A 1 -6.48 14.94 -2.33
N ALA A 2 -5.99 14.19 -1.38
CA ALA A 2 -4.55 14.00 -1.22
C ALA A 2 -4.10 12.77 -2.00
N THR A 3 -2.84 12.74 -2.39
CA THR A 3 -2.21 11.58 -3.01
C THR A 3 -1.39 10.85 -1.96
N VAL A 4 -1.60 9.55 -1.84
CA VAL A 4 -0.86 8.68 -0.93
C VAL A 4 0.08 7.81 -1.75
N ILE A 5 1.33 7.77 -1.33
CA ILE A 5 2.32 6.85 -1.89
C ILE A 5 2.79 5.93 -0.77
N LEU A 6 2.54 4.64 -0.94
CA LEU A 6 3.03 3.59 -0.05
C LEU A 6 4.12 2.83 -0.78
N ASN A 7 5.22 2.52 -0.11
CA ASN A 7 6.21 1.66 -0.72
C ASN A 7 6.84 0.71 0.30
N HIS A 8 7.22 -0.46 -0.17
CA HIS A 8 7.90 -1.47 0.63
C HIS A 8 8.57 -2.50 -0.28
N MET A 9 9.44 -3.30 0.32
CA MET A 9 10.08 -4.43 -0.35
C MET A 9 9.29 -5.70 -0.06
N VAL A 10 9.24 -6.59 -1.05
CA VAL A 10 8.64 -7.92 -0.90
C VAL A 10 9.64 -8.99 -1.32
N GLU A 11 9.45 -10.23 -0.84
CA GLU A 11 10.30 -11.35 -1.25
C GLU A 11 10.10 -11.70 -2.72
N ASP A 12 8.83 -11.73 -3.15
CA ASP A 12 8.44 -12.11 -4.52
C ASP A 12 7.11 -11.42 -4.85
N TYR A 13 7.12 -10.58 -5.88
CA TYR A 13 5.93 -9.90 -6.35
C TYR A 13 4.77 -10.85 -6.66
N LYS A 14 5.05 -11.98 -7.29
CA LYS A 14 4.01 -12.95 -7.68
C LYS A 14 3.29 -13.55 -6.47
N LYS A 15 4.00 -13.68 -5.35
CA LYS A 15 3.43 -14.14 -4.09
C LYS A 15 2.64 -13.05 -3.38
N TRP A 16 3.13 -11.82 -3.44
CA TRP A 16 2.53 -10.66 -2.78
C TRP A 16 1.23 -10.22 -3.44
N ARG A 17 1.19 -10.18 -4.77
CA ARG A 17 0.07 -9.59 -5.51
C ARG A 17 -1.29 -10.21 -5.18
N PRO A 18 -1.46 -11.54 -5.12
CA PRO A 18 -2.76 -12.14 -4.76
C PRO A 18 -3.22 -11.76 -3.36
N VAL A 19 -2.31 -11.65 -2.40
CA VAL A 19 -2.63 -11.26 -1.01
C VAL A 19 -3.09 -9.80 -0.99
N PHE A 20 -2.39 -8.94 -1.70
CA PHE A 20 -2.77 -7.54 -1.84
C PHE A 20 -4.15 -7.38 -2.48
N ASP A 21 -4.39 -8.06 -3.59
CA ASP A 21 -5.68 -7.98 -4.30
C ASP A 21 -6.84 -8.49 -3.43
N ALA A 22 -6.63 -9.54 -2.66
CA ALA A 22 -7.65 -10.09 -1.77
C ALA A 22 -8.02 -9.15 -0.62
N ASP A 23 -7.11 -8.27 -0.22
CA ASP A 23 -7.30 -7.32 0.88
C ASP A 23 -7.85 -5.95 0.42
N PHE A 24 -8.37 -5.89 -0.78
CA PHE A 24 -8.82 -4.63 -1.39
C PHE A 24 -9.93 -3.91 -0.58
N ARG A 25 -10.79 -4.66 0.12
CA ARG A 25 -11.87 -4.08 0.93
C ARG A 25 -11.33 -3.13 2.01
N ARG A 26 -10.23 -3.48 2.65
CA ARG A 26 -9.58 -2.64 3.66
C ARG A 26 -9.22 -1.28 3.09
N ARG A 27 -8.61 -1.27 1.90
CA ARG A 27 -8.20 -0.02 1.25
C ARG A 27 -9.42 0.80 0.81
N LYS A 28 -10.46 0.13 0.32
CA LYS A 28 -11.72 0.78 -0.05
C LYS A 28 -12.38 1.45 1.17
N GLU A 29 -12.43 0.75 2.29
CA GLU A 29 -12.98 1.29 3.54
C GLU A 29 -12.15 2.46 4.08
N ALA A 30 -10.85 2.47 3.83
CA ALA A 30 -9.99 3.61 4.15
C ALA A 30 -10.13 4.78 3.18
N GLY A 31 -11.00 4.67 2.18
CA GLY A 31 -11.28 5.75 1.23
C GLY A 31 -10.25 5.88 0.11
N MET A 32 -9.41 4.88 -0.11
CA MET A 32 -8.42 4.90 -1.19
C MET A 32 -9.10 4.70 -2.54
N GLN A 33 -8.82 5.59 -3.49
CA GLN A 33 -9.40 5.61 -4.83
C GLN A 33 -8.31 5.68 -5.88
N ASN A 34 -8.63 5.22 -7.08
CA ASN A 34 -7.73 5.29 -8.25
C ASN A 34 -6.36 4.67 -7.95
N GLU A 35 -6.36 3.51 -7.30
CA GLU A 35 -5.14 2.80 -6.94
C GLU A 35 -4.36 2.35 -8.18
N LYS A 36 -3.04 2.56 -8.12
CA LYS A 36 -2.09 2.04 -9.11
C LYS A 36 -0.94 1.37 -8.37
N VAL A 37 -0.53 0.23 -8.87
CA VAL A 37 0.61 -0.51 -8.34
C VAL A 37 1.75 -0.40 -9.34
N PHE A 38 2.91 0.05 -8.85
CA PHE A 38 4.13 0.15 -9.65
C PHE A 38 5.19 -0.74 -9.03
N ARG A 39 6.10 -1.19 -9.88
CA ARG A 39 7.32 -1.88 -9.45
C ARG A 39 8.48 -0.99 -9.86
N SER A 40 9.49 -0.87 -8.99
CA SER A 40 10.68 -0.10 -9.35
C SER A 40 11.32 -0.68 -10.62
N ALA A 41 11.76 0.21 -11.52
CA ALA A 41 12.46 -0.22 -12.73
C ALA A 41 13.77 -0.96 -12.43
N ASP A 42 14.38 -0.64 -11.28
CA ASP A 42 15.66 -1.23 -10.88
C ASP A 42 15.48 -2.50 -10.05
N ASP A 43 14.33 -2.65 -9.37
CA ASP A 43 14.06 -3.80 -8.50
C ASP A 43 12.58 -4.16 -8.57
N PRO A 44 12.21 -5.26 -9.26
CA PRO A 44 10.82 -5.66 -9.43
C PRO A 44 10.12 -6.06 -8.12
N ASN A 45 10.85 -6.25 -7.03
CA ASN A 45 10.31 -6.55 -5.72
C ASN A 45 10.21 -5.32 -4.80
N HIS A 46 10.54 -4.15 -5.31
CA HIS A 46 10.27 -2.88 -4.64
C HIS A 46 8.96 -2.33 -5.19
N ILE A 47 7.93 -2.35 -4.34
CA ILE A 47 6.55 -2.06 -4.73
C ILE A 47 6.17 -0.66 -4.30
N TYR A 48 5.50 0.07 -5.20
CA TYR A 48 4.90 1.37 -4.93
C TYR A 48 3.40 1.29 -5.19
N ILE A 49 2.61 1.76 -4.25
CA ILE A 49 1.15 1.84 -4.39
C ILE A 49 0.80 3.32 -4.32
N VAL A 50 0.14 3.82 -5.37
CA VAL A 50 -0.27 5.23 -5.45
C VAL A 50 -1.79 5.27 -5.49
N ALA A 51 -2.38 6.10 -4.63
CA ALA A 51 -3.82 6.25 -4.56
C ALA A 51 -4.20 7.67 -4.15
N GLU A 52 -5.48 8.00 -4.28
CA GLU A 52 -6.04 9.26 -3.82
C GLU A 52 -6.92 9.00 -2.60
N VAL A 53 -6.91 9.92 -1.63
CA VAL A 53 -7.77 9.85 -0.45
C VAL A 53 -8.34 11.23 -0.14
N ALA A 54 -9.59 11.28 0.32
CA ALA A 54 -10.21 12.53 0.76
C ALA A 54 -9.66 12.95 2.12
N ASP A 55 -9.43 12.00 3.03
CA ASP A 55 -8.94 12.24 4.38
C ASP A 55 -7.71 11.36 4.66
N PRO A 56 -6.50 11.95 4.67
CA PRO A 56 -5.27 11.19 4.92
C PRO A 56 -5.21 10.49 6.28
N SER A 57 -6.00 10.92 7.26
CA SER A 57 -6.01 10.27 8.58
C SER A 57 -6.50 8.82 8.51
N THR A 58 -7.33 8.48 7.52
CA THR A 58 -7.81 7.11 7.33
C THR A 58 -6.67 6.18 6.90
N THR A 59 -5.72 6.70 6.12
CA THR A 59 -4.53 5.95 5.72
C THR A 59 -3.67 5.63 6.94
N ALA A 60 -3.46 6.61 7.82
CA ALA A 60 -2.68 6.40 9.04
C ALA A 60 -3.32 5.32 9.92
N LYS A 61 -4.65 5.35 10.07
CA LYS A 61 -5.37 4.32 10.83
C LYS A 61 -5.22 2.95 10.22
N MET A 62 -5.35 2.86 8.89
CA MET A 62 -5.19 1.60 8.17
C MET A 62 -3.78 1.04 8.37
N MET A 63 -2.75 1.87 8.27
CA MET A 63 -1.37 1.44 8.42
C MET A 63 -1.02 0.98 9.84
N ASN A 64 -1.80 1.40 10.84
CA ASN A 64 -1.63 0.98 12.24
C ASN A 64 -2.51 -0.23 12.61
N ASP A 65 -3.29 -0.74 11.67
CA ASP A 65 -4.15 -1.90 11.91
C ASP A 65 -3.31 -3.18 11.99
N PRO A 66 -3.36 -3.92 13.10
CA PRO A 66 -2.59 -5.18 13.24
C PRO A 66 -2.99 -6.24 12.21
N ASP A 67 -4.23 -6.23 11.71
CA ASP A 67 -4.65 -7.15 10.66
C ASP A 67 -3.93 -6.86 9.34
N LEU A 68 -3.68 -5.59 9.03
CA LEU A 68 -2.89 -5.23 7.86
C LEU A 68 -1.46 -5.71 8.00
N ALA A 69 -0.87 -5.55 9.19
CA ALA A 69 0.49 -6.04 9.45
C ALA A 69 0.57 -7.56 9.23
N ALA A 70 -0.43 -8.32 9.67
CA ALA A 70 -0.51 -9.76 9.44
C ALA A 70 -0.63 -10.09 7.95
N LYS A 71 -1.43 -9.34 7.19
CA LYS A 71 -1.58 -9.54 5.74
C LYS A 71 -0.30 -9.21 4.99
N MET A 72 0.40 -8.16 5.37
CA MET A 72 1.69 -7.82 4.77
C MET A 72 2.70 -8.94 4.99
N LYS A 73 2.77 -9.49 6.20
CA LYS A 73 3.64 -10.62 6.50
C LYS A 73 3.29 -11.85 5.66
N GLU A 74 2.00 -12.15 5.53
CA GLU A 74 1.49 -13.25 4.70
C GLU A 74 1.92 -13.07 3.23
N GLY A 75 1.88 -11.85 2.73
CA GLY A 75 2.28 -11.52 1.37
C GLY A 75 3.79 -11.42 1.16
N GLY A 76 4.60 -11.61 2.21
CA GLY A 76 6.05 -11.57 2.11
C GLY A 76 6.66 -10.18 2.08
N VAL A 77 6.03 -9.21 2.72
CA VAL A 77 6.62 -7.87 2.89
C VAL A 77 7.77 -7.97 3.88
N ILE A 78 8.97 -7.55 3.44
CA ILE A 78 10.23 -7.73 4.20
C ILE A 78 10.85 -6.42 4.68
N SER A 79 10.22 -5.28 4.41
CA SER A 79 10.67 -3.99 4.90
C SER A 79 9.53 -3.27 5.60
N LYS A 80 9.87 -2.29 6.44
CA LYS A 80 8.86 -1.40 7.02
C LYS A 80 8.25 -0.55 5.92
N PRO A 81 6.91 -0.52 5.77
CA PRO A 81 6.27 0.32 4.77
C PRO A 81 6.55 1.81 5.02
N SER A 82 6.80 2.52 3.94
CA SER A 82 6.96 3.97 3.94
C SER A 82 5.68 4.60 3.40
N VAL A 83 5.21 5.67 4.05
CA VAL A 83 3.99 6.38 3.66
C VAL A 83 4.35 7.83 3.37
N THR A 84 3.97 8.32 2.19
CA THR A 84 4.12 9.72 1.82
C THR A 84 2.75 10.28 1.44
N ILE A 85 2.38 11.39 2.04
CA ILE A 85 1.12 12.08 1.75
C ILE A 85 1.46 13.38 1.02
N LEU A 86 0.88 13.58 -0.16
CA LEU A 86 1.14 14.74 -1.00
C LEU A 86 -0.17 15.48 -1.29
N ASN A 87 -0.12 16.79 -1.26
CA ASN A 87 -1.21 17.64 -1.70
C ASN A 87 -0.83 18.27 -3.03
N LEU A 88 -1.79 18.36 -3.94
CA LEU A 88 -1.59 19.09 -5.18
C LEU A 88 -1.27 20.56 -4.87
N ALA A 89 -0.20 21.05 -5.44
CA ALA A 89 0.26 22.42 -5.23
C ALA A 89 -0.62 23.44 -5.96
#